data_5a56a0125927b303c67f156d8bedb86d
#
_entry.id   5a56a0125927b303c67f156d8bedb86d
#
_cell.length_a   1.000
_cell.length_b   1.000
_cell.length_c   1.000
_cell.angle_alpha   90.00
_cell.angle_beta   90.00
_cell.angle_gamma   90.00
#
_symmetry.space_group_name_H-M   'P 1'
#
loop_
_entity.id
_entity.type
_entity.pdbx_description
1 polymer ?
#
loop_
_entity_poly.entity_id
_entity_poly.type
_entity_poly.pdbx_seq_one_letter_code
_entity_poly.pdbx_strand_id
1 'polypeptide(L)'
;FLAQEFMHALGVPSSRSLTLYMSRSETVRRPWYSPNSRSFDPDILVDNPAAISTRVAPSFLRVGQLELFARRARSEAHPNALNELQMIVQHLIERNYRPEIDPSLNFSDQVVELARLFRGRLTALVANWIRVGYCQGNFNSDNCAAGGFTLDYGPFGFCELFDPRFQPWTGGGEHFSFFNQPVAAEANYQMFWSALRPLLAGNAEALAKLDQLRDGFAEAMTEELEAMWASKLGLASVDAELVKELLQLMVTTKVDYTMLFRRLSQIP
;
A
#
# COMPACT_ATOMS: atom_id res chain seq x y z
N PHE A 1 11.23 -0.98 -12.53
CA PHE A 1 12.60 -1.12 -12.03
C PHE A 1 13.06 0.15 -11.30
N LEU A 2 13.21 1.28 -12.01
CA LEU A 2 13.72 2.53 -11.43
C LEU A 2 12.86 3.05 -10.27
N ALA A 3 11.54 3.01 -10.40
CA ALA A 3 10.63 3.48 -9.35
C ALA A 3 10.80 2.72 -8.03
N GLN A 4 11.02 1.40 -8.06
CA GLN A 4 11.25 0.59 -6.86
C GLN A 4 12.50 1.05 -6.11
N GLU A 5 13.62 1.23 -6.81
CA GLU A 5 14.87 1.68 -6.21
C GLU A 5 14.81 3.15 -5.76
N PHE A 6 14.09 3.99 -6.51
CA PHE A 6 13.83 5.37 -6.13
C PHE A 6 13.01 5.47 -4.83
N MET A 7 11.93 4.71 -4.72
CA MET A 7 11.12 4.68 -3.50
C MET A 7 11.92 4.14 -2.30
N HIS A 8 12.74 3.11 -2.52
CA HIS A 8 13.65 2.63 -1.47
C HIS A 8 14.65 3.72 -1.04
N ALA A 9 15.24 4.45 -1.97
CA ALA A 9 16.17 5.56 -1.67
C ALA A 9 15.48 6.71 -0.92
N LEU A 10 14.17 6.90 -1.12
CA LEU A 10 13.35 7.85 -0.35
C LEU A 10 12.93 7.34 1.04
N GLY A 11 13.38 6.13 1.44
CA GLY A 11 13.03 5.52 2.72
C GLY A 11 11.61 4.93 2.77
N VAL A 12 10.96 4.73 1.61
CA VAL A 12 9.64 4.08 1.54
C VAL A 12 9.81 2.57 1.45
N PRO A 13 9.21 1.77 2.37
CA PRO A 13 9.27 0.33 2.28
C PRO A 13 8.75 -0.18 0.93
N SER A 14 9.55 -0.97 0.23
CA SER A 14 9.24 -1.40 -1.14
C SER A 14 9.87 -2.76 -1.45
N SER A 15 9.25 -3.51 -2.36
CA SER A 15 9.95 -4.55 -3.10
C SER A 15 11.15 -3.95 -3.83
N ARG A 16 12.19 -4.75 -4.04
CA ARG A 16 13.45 -4.30 -4.65
C ARG A 16 13.60 -4.88 -6.06
N SER A 17 14.34 -4.17 -6.89
CA SER A 17 14.66 -4.61 -8.25
C SER A 17 16.00 -5.34 -8.25
N LEU A 18 16.02 -6.56 -8.78
CA LEU A 18 17.24 -7.36 -8.86
C LEU A 18 17.87 -7.29 -10.27
N THR A 19 17.08 -7.63 -11.29
CA THR A 19 17.57 -7.65 -12.68
C THR A 19 16.51 -7.14 -13.64
N LEU A 20 16.99 -6.59 -14.76
CA LEU A 20 16.17 -6.22 -15.91
C LEU A 20 16.89 -6.71 -17.18
N TYR A 21 16.28 -7.64 -17.88
CA TYR A 21 16.76 -8.12 -19.19
C TYR A 21 15.80 -7.66 -20.27
N MET A 22 16.32 -7.04 -21.31
CA MET A 22 15.56 -6.63 -22.48
C MET A 22 16.01 -7.46 -23.70
N SER A 23 15.06 -8.03 -24.43
CA SER A 23 15.34 -8.75 -25.66
C SER A 23 15.80 -7.77 -26.75
N ARG A 24 16.77 -8.21 -27.57
CA ARG A 24 17.21 -7.47 -28.76
C ARG A 24 16.43 -7.86 -30.02
N SER A 25 15.72 -8.98 -29.99
CA SER A 25 15.01 -9.55 -31.14
C SER A 25 13.52 -9.75 -30.91
N GLU A 26 13.12 -10.03 -29.67
CA GLU A 26 11.74 -10.32 -29.33
C GLU A 26 10.95 -9.05 -29.05
N THR A 27 9.79 -8.92 -29.68
CA THR A 27 8.84 -7.83 -29.43
C THR A 27 7.49 -8.38 -29.00
N VAL A 28 6.74 -7.56 -28.25
CA VAL A 28 5.37 -7.83 -27.83
C VAL A 28 4.46 -6.73 -28.35
N ARG A 29 3.40 -7.11 -29.07
CA ARG A 29 2.34 -6.20 -29.48
C ARG A 29 1.49 -5.79 -28.28
N ARG A 30 1.40 -4.50 -28.04
CA ARG A 30 0.62 -3.95 -26.94
C ARG A 30 -0.37 -2.91 -27.42
N PRO A 31 -1.60 -2.92 -26.87
CA PRO A 31 -2.51 -1.80 -27.01
C PRO A 31 -1.89 -0.52 -26.47
N TRP A 32 -2.02 0.56 -27.22
CA TRP A 32 -1.50 1.88 -26.87
C TRP A 32 -2.40 3.00 -27.43
N TYR A 33 -2.06 4.22 -27.11
CA TYR A 33 -2.80 5.37 -27.60
C TYR A 33 -2.06 6.01 -28.78
N SER A 34 -2.80 6.40 -29.82
CA SER A 34 -2.24 7.20 -30.91
C SER A 34 -1.83 8.58 -30.41
N PRO A 35 -0.86 9.25 -31.06
CA PRO A 35 -0.50 10.60 -30.72
C PRO A 35 -1.73 11.52 -30.69
N ASN A 36 -1.93 12.24 -29.58
CA ASN A 36 -3.09 13.11 -29.33
C ASN A 36 -4.44 12.38 -29.20
N SER A 37 -4.46 11.08 -28.96
CA SER A 37 -5.70 10.34 -28.68
C SER A 37 -6.43 10.99 -27.50
N ARG A 38 -7.77 11.13 -27.66
CA ARG A 38 -8.69 11.52 -26.57
C ARG A 38 -9.56 10.33 -26.14
N SER A 39 -9.25 9.13 -26.65
CA SER A 39 -9.96 7.91 -26.29
C SER A 39 -9.60 7.44 -24.88
N PHE A 40 -10.56 6.94 -24.14
CA PHE A 40 -10.32 6.25 -22.87
C PHE A 40 -9.70 4.85 -23.10
N ASP A 41 -9.92 4.27 -24.26
CA ASP A 41 -9.40 2.94 -24.63
C ASP A 41 -8.25 3.11 -25.63
N PRO A 42 -7.24 2.21 -25.56
CA PRO A 42 -6.17 2.16 -26.54
C PRO A 42 -6.72 1.96 -27.94
N ASP A 43 -6.24 2.75 -28.90
CA ASP A 43 -6.72 2.81 -30.28
C ASP A 43 -5.70 2.35 -31.34
N ILE A 44 -4.48 2.02 -30.91
CA ILE A 44 -3.43 1.46 -31.77
C ILE A 44 -2.75 0.28 -31.10
N LEU A 45 -2.02 -0.50 -31.92
CA LEU A 45 -1.09 -1.54 -31.45
C LEU A 45 0.35 -1.09 -31.74
N VAL A 46 1.22 -1.16 -30.74
CA VAL A 46 2.65 -0.86 -30.88
C VAL A 46 3.49 -2.08 -30.53
N ASP A 47 4.59 -2.28 -31.26
CA ASP A 47 5.57 -3.30 -30.96
C ASP A 47 6.60 -2.74 -29.99
N ASN A 48 6.68 -3.34 -28.79
CA ASN A 48 7.65 -2.99 -27.78
C ASN A 48 8.64 -4.13 -27.56
N PRO A 49 9.92 -3.87 -27.27
CA PRO A 49 10.86 -4.91 -26.88
C PRO A 49 10.35 -5.70 -25.69
N ALA A 50 10.44 -7.02 -25.75
CA ALA A 50 10.12 -7.88 -24.60
C ALA A 50 11.21 -7.73 -23.53
N ALA A 51 10.81 -7.74 -22.25
CA ALA A 51 11.71 -7.63 -21.13
C ALA A 51 11.29 -8.54 -19.97
N ILE A 52 12.27 -8.98 -19.18
CA ILE A 52 12.08 -9.72 -17.93
C ILE A 52 12.62 -8.85 -16.79
N SER A 53 11.75 -8.48 -15.87
CA SER A 53 12.14 -7.77 -14.64
C SER A 53 11.98 -8.71 -13.44
N THR A 54 13.05 -8.85 -12.64
CA THR A 54 13.04 -9.64 -11.41
C THR A 54 12.93 -8.73 -10.21
N ARG A 55 11.91 -8.97 -9.39
CA ARG A 55 11.71 -8.30 -8.11
C ARG A 55 12.02 -9.24 -6.95
N VAL A 56 12.48 -8.67 -5.84
CA VAL A 56 12.75 -9.40 -4.59
C VAL A 56 12.07 -8.71 -3.41
N ALA A 57 11.54 -9.53 -2.50
CA ALA A 57 10.95 -9.13 -1.24
C ALA A 57 11.00 -10.30 -0.26
N PRO A 58 10.82 -10.08 1.07
CA PRO A 58 10.71 -11.18 2.04
C PRO A 58 9.62 -12.19 1.68
N SER A 59 8.49 -11.70 1.19
CA SER A 59 7.41 -12.51 0.58
C SER A 59 6.63 -11.65 -0.43
N PHE A 60 5.80 -12.30 -1.26
CA PHE A 60 4.84 -11.64 -2.15
C PHE A 60 3.39 -11.92 -1.74
N LEU A 61 3.18 -12.28 -0.46
CA LEU A 61 1.83 -12.47 0.08
C LEU A 61 1.05 -11.16 0.08
N ARG A 62 -0.19 -11.25 -0.38
CA ARG A 62 -1.13 -10.14 -0.50
C ARG A 62 -2.31 -10.34 0.45
N VAL A 63 -2.92 -9.26 0.85
CA VAL A 63 -4.16 -9.28 1.65
C VAL A 63 -5.24 -10.12 0.95
N GLY A 64 -5.40 -9.99 -0.37
CA GLY A 64 -6.37 -10.77 -1.15
C GLY A 64 -6.12 -12.28 -1.13
N GLN A 65 -4.87 -12.73 -0.97
CA GLN A 65 -4.59 -14.17 -0.82
C GLN A 65 -5.06 -14.68 0.54
N LEU A 66 -4.81 -13.96 1.63
CA LEU A 66 -5.32 -14.35 2.96
C LEU A 66 -6.86 -14.37 2.95
N GLU A 67 -7.50 -13.39 2.32
CA GLU A 67 -8.95 -13.34 2.19
C GLU A 67 -9.50 -14.53 1.41
N LEU A 68 -8.82 -14.97 0.35
CA LEU A 68 -9.20 -16.16 -0.41
C LEU A 68 -9.25 -17.41 0.48
N PHE A 69 -8.20 -17.65 1.26
CA PHE A 69 -8.16 -18.79 2.19
C PHE A 69 -9.18 -18.66 3.33
N ALA A 70 -9.37 -17.44 3.85
CA ALA A 70 -10.37 -17.17 4.86
C ALA A 70 -11.80 -17.40 4.35
N ARG A 71 -12.10 -17.02 3.12
CA ARG A 71 -13.40 -17.29 2.48
C ARG A 71 -13.66 -18.78 2.34
N ARG A 72 -12.63 -19.55 1.93
CA ARG A 72 -12.73 -21.02 1.89
C ARG A 72 -13.00 -21.62 3.27
N ALA A 73 -12.32 -21.11 4.31
CA ALA A 73 -12.54 -21.55 5.70
C ALA A 73 -13.96 -21.21 6.19
N ARG A 74 -14.46 -20.00 5.92
CA ARG A 74 -15.83 -19.58 6.29
C ARG A 74 -16.92 -20.35 5.56
N SER A 75 -16.69 -20.75 4.32
CA SER A 75 -17.65 -21.54 3.52
C SER A 75 -17.51 -23.05 3.69
N GLU A 76 -16.59 -23.49 4.55
CA GLU A 76 -16.28 -24.91 4.75
C GLU A 76 -16.05 -25.65 3.42
N ALA A 77 -15.34 -24.99 2.49
CA ALA A 77 -15.17 -25.45 1.12
C ALA A 77 -14.58 -26.88 1.04
N HIS A 78 -13.76 -27.26 2.05
CA HIS A 78 -13.26 -28.62 2.24
C HIS A 78 -12.70 -28.78 3.68
N PRO A 79 -12.47 -30.02 4.17
CA PRO A 79 -12.09 -30.28 5.57
C PRO A 79 -10.81 -29.58 6.04
N ASN A 80 -9.87 -29.29 5.14
CA ASN A 80 -8.58 -28.66 5.48
C ASN A 80 -8.58 -27.13 5.32
N ALA A 81 -9.67 -26.50 4.95
CA ALA A 81 -9.69 -25.08 4.60
C ALA A 81 -9.21 -24.15 5.74
N LEU A 82 -9.58 -24.45 6.99
CA LEU A 82 -9.12 -23.69 8.14
C LEU A 82 -7.61 -23.90 8.41
N ASN A 83 -7.12 -25.14 8.24
CA ASN A 83 -5.70 -25.44 8.38
C ASN A 83 -4.86 -24.73 7.29
N GLU A 84 -5.34 -24.67 6.05
CA GLU A 84 -4.67 -23.92 4.98
C GLU A 84 -4.57 -22.42 5.32
N LEU A 85 -5.64 -21.83 5.87
CA LEU A 85 -5.59 -20.44 6.35
C LEU A 85 -4.56 -20.27 7.48
N GLN A 86 -4.52 -21.21 8.42
CA GLN A 86 -3.52 -21.17 9.49
C GLN A 86 -2.10 -21.25 8.93
N MET A 87 -1.85 -22.15 8.01
CA MET A 87 -0.51 -22.31 7.38
C MET A 87 -0.04 -21.06 6.67
N ILE A 88 -0.91 -20.38 5.88
CA ILE A 88 -0.51 -19.17 5.18
C ILE A 88 -0.27 -18.00 6.15
N VAL A 89 -1.02 -17.90 7.25
CA VAL A 89 -0.80 -16.89 8.28
C VAL A 89 0.50 -17.16 9.05
N GLN A 90 0.77 -18.42 9.42
CA GLN A 90 2.06 -18.79 10.04
C GLN A 90 3.24 -18.47 9.10
N HIS A 91 3.11 -18.79 7.82
CA HIS A 91 4.13 -18.44 6.83
C HIS A 91 4.35 -16.93 6.72
N LEU A 92 3.28 -16.12 6.75
CA LEU A 92 3.37 -14.66 6.77
C LEU A 92 4.13 -14.16 8.01
N ILE A 93 3.79 -14.68 9.20
CA ILE A 93 4.49 -14.35 10.46
C ILE A 93 5.97 -14.68 10.32
N GLU A 94 6.30 -15.89 9.90
CA GLU A 94 7.69 -16.34 9.79
C GLU A 94 8.50 -15.52 8.79
N ARG A 95 7.94 -15.20 7.63
CA ARG A 95 8.65 -14.48 6.56
C ARG A 95 8.78 -12.99 6.78
N ASN A 96 7.77 -12.34 7.35
CA ASN A 96 7.69 -10.89 7.40
C ASN A 96 7.75 -10.29 8.82
N TYR A 97 7.40 -11.08 9.86
CA TYR A 97 7.20 -10.55 11.22
C TYR A 97 7.97 -11.31 12.30
N ARG A 98 8.76 -12.32 11.94
CA ARG A 98 9.53 -13.14 12.88
C ARG A 98 10.39 -12.36 13.89
N PRO A 99 11.04 -11.23 13.53
CA PRO A 99 11.82 -10.46 14.50
C PRO A 99 10.97 -9.71 15.52
N GLU A 100 9.68 -9.51 15.26
CA GLU A 100 8.80 -8.63 16.02
C GLU A 100 7.74 -9.40 16.81
N ILE A 101 7.38 -10.60 16.37
CA ILE A 101 6.42 -11.47 17.07
C ILE A 101 7.17 -12.53 17.87
N ASP A 102 6.96 -12.53 19.19
CA ASP A 102 7.53 -13.53 20.09
C ASP A 102 7.00 -14.93 19.74
N PRO A 103 7.87 -15.86 19.36
CA PRO A 103 7.47 -17.21 18.99
C PRO A 103 6.96 -18.04 20.20
N SER A 104 7.17 -17.59 21.45
CA SER A 104 6.66 -18.25 22.66
C SER A 104 5.18 -17.97 22.93
N LEU A 105 4.58 -16.96 22.28
CA LEU A 105 3.16 -16.67 22.37
C LEU A 105 2.34 -17.82 21.79
N ASN A 106 1.15 -18.06 22.36
CA ASN A 106 0.20 -18.95 21.72
C ASN A 106 -0.25 -18.38 20.36
N PHE A 107 -0.77 -19.24 19.49
CA PHE A 107 -1.10 -18.83 18.11
C PHE A 107 -2.13 -17.69 18.04
N SER A 108 -3.14 -17.66 18.93
CA SER A 108 -4.13 -16.57 18.94
C SER A 108 -3.49 -15.22 19.25
N ASP A 109 -2.56 -15.15 20.20
CA ASP A 109 -1.85 -13.92 20.53
C ASP A 109 -0.89 -13.50 19.40
N GLN A 110 -0.23 -14.47 18.74
CA GLN A 110 0.58 -14.18 17.53
C GLN A 110 -0.27 -13.57 16.41
N VAL A 111 -1.50 -14.03 16.20
CA VAL A 111 -2.44 -13.50 15.19
C VAL A 111 -2.88 -12.08 15.53
N VAL A 112 -3.15 -11.79 16.80
CA VAL A 112 -3.49 -10.42 17.27
C VAL A 112 -2.30 -9.49 17.08
N GLU A 113 -1.10 -9.93 17.46
CA GLU A 113 0.13 -9.15 17.29
C GLU A 113 0.47 -8.90 15.82
N LEU A 114 0.25 -9.90 14.96
CA LEU A 114 0.36 -9.72 13.50
C LEU A 114 -0.58 -8.62 13.01
N ALA A 115 -1.83 -8.61 13.46
CA ALA A 115 -2.80 -7.58 13.05
C ALA A 115 -2.38 -6.19 13.53
N ARG A 116 -1.84 -6.07 14.75
CA ARG A 116 -1.33 -4.81 15.30
C ARG A 116 -0.13 -4.29 14.48
N LEU A 117 0.83 -5.14 14.20
CA LEU A 117 2.04 -4.79 13.44
C LEU A 117 1.71 -4.44 11.99
N PHE A 118 0.80 -5.20 11.35
CA PHE A 118 0.37 -4.88 9.98
C PHE A 118 -0.35 -3.54 9.92
N ARG A 119 -1.22 -3.21 10.91
CA ARG A 119 -1.86 -1.89 11.00
C ARG A 119 -0.81 -0.77 10.99
N GLY A 120 0.16 -0.83 11.90
CA GLY A 120 1.20 0.19 11.99
C GLY A 120 2.04 0.30 10.71
N ARG A 121 2.44 -0.83 10.10
CA ARG A 121 3.18 -0.80 8.84
C ARG A 121 2.36 -0.23 7.68
N LEU A 122 1.07 -0.54 7.61
CA LEU A 122 0.20 -0.08 6.55
C LEU A 122 -0.09 1.42 6.65
N THR A 123 -0.35 1.94 7.85
CA THR A 123 -0.57 3.38 8.08
C THR A 123 0.70 4.18 7.79
N ALA A 124 1.84 3.74 8.30
CA ALA A 124 3.14 4.35 8.01
C ALA A 124 3.49 4.30 6.50
N LEU A 125 3.20 3.20 5.80
CA LEU A 125 3.41 3.08 4.36
C LEU A 125 2.65 4.16 3.59
N VAL A 126 1.35 4.31 3.88
CA VAL A 126 0.49 5.26 3.17
C VAL A 126 0.85 6.71 3.52
N ALA A 127 1.19 7.01 4.77
CA ALA A 127 1.72 8.32 5.15
C ALA A 127 3.02 8.64 4.37
N ASN A 128 3.90 7.66 4.18
CA ASN A 128 5.12 7.81 3.37
C ASN A 128 4.81 7.98 1.87
N TRP A 129 3.79 7.32 1.31
CA TRP A 129 3.37 7.58 -0.07
C TRP A 129 2.93 9.04 -0.24
N ILE A 130 2.10 9.54 0.67
CA ILE A 130 1.69 10.95 0.65
C ILE A 130 2.90 11.87 0.83
N ARG A 131 3.82 11.54 1.73
CA ARG A 131 5.05 12.31 1.95
C ARG A 131 5.85 12.55 0.67
N VAL A 132 5.98 11.54 -0.19
CA VAL A 132 6.77 11.61 -1.43
C VAL A 132 5.95 11.93 -2.68
N GLY A 133 4.65 12.20 -2.55
CA GLY A 133 3.77 12.48 -3.68
C GLY A 133 3.38 11.26 -4.51
N TYR A 134 3.57 10.05 -3.99
CA TYR A 134 3.30 8.80 -4.70
C TYR A 134 1.82 8.40 -4.61
N CYS A 135 1.24 8.07 -5.75
CA CYS A 135 -0.09 7.48 -5.84
C CYS A 135 0.00 6.08 -6.45
N GLN A 136 -0.48 5.07 -5.71
CA GLN A 136 -0.49 3.67 -6.16
C GLN A 136 -1.46 3.44 -7.33
N GLY A 137 -2.53 4.22 -7.43
CA GLY A 137 -3.50 4.19 -8.51
C GLY A 137 -4.45 2.99 -8.53
N ASN A 138 -4.06 1.84 -8.00
CA ASN A 138 -4.89 0.63 -7.88
C ASN A 138 -4.56 -0.10 -6.57
N PHE A 139 -4.94 0.49 -5.44
CA PHE A 139 -4.63 -0.05 -4.11
C PHE A 139 -5.73 -0.98 -3.59
N ASN A 140 -6.11 -1.98 -4.39
CA ASN A 140 -6.96 -3.08 -3.95
C ASN A 140 -6.15 -4.16 -3.18
N SER A 141 -6.84 -5.17 -2.65
CA SER A 141 -6.23 -6.22 -1.83
C SER A 141 -5.20 -7.09 -2.56
N ASP A 142 -5.28 -7.17 -3.88
CA ASP A 142 -4.32 -7.90 -4.70
C ASP A 142 -3.02 -7.10 -4.95
N ASN A 143 -3.03 -5.80 -4.63
CA ASN A 143 -1.88 -4.90 -4.69
C ASN A 143 -1.42 -4.42 -3.30
N CYS A 144 -2.02 -4.95 -2.23
CA CYS A 144 -1.63 -4.68 -0.85
C CYS A 144 -0.78 -5.83 -0.29
N ALA A 145 0.52 -5.60 -0.14
CA ALA A 145 1.41 -6.58 0.49
C ALA A 145 1.04 -6.79 1.96
N ALA A 146 0.78 -8.03 2.36
CA ALA A 146 0.55 -8.38 3.76
C ALA A 146 1.77 -8.14 4.67
N GLY A 147 2.95 -7.91 4.08
CA GLY A 147 4.16 -7.49 4.78
C GLY A 147 4.27 -5.99 5.06
N GLY A 148 3.34 -5.16 4.56
CA GLY A 148 3.33 -3.71 4.81
C GLY A 148 4.39 -2.92 4.03
N PHE A 149 4.54 -3.19 2.74
CA PHE A 149 5.45 -2.47 1.84
C PHE A 149 4.82 -2.29 0.45
N THR A 150 5.34 -1.37 -0.37
CA THR A 150 4.90 -1.19 -1.76
C THR A 150 5.22 -2.45 -2.57
N LEU A 151 4.17 -3.18 -2.95
CA LEU A 151 4.31 -4.51 -3.57
C LEU A 151 4.85 -4.43 -4.99
N ASP A 152 4.23 -3.59 -5.81
CA ASP A 152 4.58 -3.39 -7.20
C ASP A 152 4.24 -1.97 -7.69
N TYR A 153 4.55 -1.73 -8.95
CA TYR A 153 4.42 -0.44 -9.61
C TYR A 153 3.65 -0.63 -10.91
N GLY A 154 2.38 -1.00 -10.78
CA GLY A 154 1.44 -1.08 -11.89
C GLY A 154 1.04 0.31 -12.36
N PRO A 155 -0.23 0.72 -12.26
CA PRO A 155 -0.67 2.06 -12.66
C PRO A 155 -0.36 3.10 -11.56
N PHE A 156 0.93 3.35 -11.29
CA PHE A 156 1.37 4.34 -10.32
C PHE A 156 1.70 5.69 -10.97
N GLY A 157 1.81 6.72 -10.15
CA GLY A 157 2.33 8.02 -10.57
C GLY A 157 2.83 8.85 -9.39
N PHE A 158 3.59 9.89 -9.71
CA PHE A 158 3.95 10.93 -8.74
C PHE A 158 3.14 12.19 -9.05
N CYS A 159 2.56 12.79 -8.03
CA CYS A 159 1.81 14.03 -8.14
C CYS A 159 2.78 15.19 -8.42
N GLU A 160 2.81 15.66 -9.67
CA GLU A 160 3.59 16.84 -10.05
C GLU A 160 2.86 18.12 -9.61
N LEU A 161 1.85 18.54 -10.35
CA LEU A 161 0.97 19.62 -9.91
C LEU A 161 0.03 19.08 -8.83
N PHE A 162 0.03 19.75 -7.67
CA PHE A 162 -0.73 19.25 -6.54
C PHE A 162 -2.24 19.17 -6.85
N ASP A 163 -2.74 17.96 -6.83
CA ASP A 163 -4.15 17.63 -6.93
C ASP A 163 -4.48 16.48 -5.94
N PRO A 164 -5.28 16.71 -4.90
CA PRO A 164 -5.70 15.66 -3.98
C PRO A 164 -6.40 14.49 -4.66
N ARG A 165 -7.03 14.73 -5.82
CA ARG A 165 -7.73 13.72 -6.63
C ARG A 165 -6.88 13.12 -7.74
N PHE A 166 -5.58 13.44 -7.77
CA PHE A 166 -4.67 12.86 -8.75
C PHE A 166 -4.81 11.34 -8.80
N GLN A 167 -5.07 10.81 -9.99
CA GLN A 167 -5.25 9.39 -10.26
C GLN A 167 -4.47 9.02 -11.52
N PRO A 168 -3.36 8.25 -11.40
CA PRO A 168 -2.52 7.89 -12.54
C PRO A 168 -3.15 6.83 -13.45
N TRP A 169 -4.15 6.09 -12.96
CA TRP A 169 -4.79 5.03 -13.71
C TRP A 169 -6.16 5.46 -14.24
N THR A 170 -6.29 5.52 -15.55
CA THR A 170 -7.54 5.92 -16.22
C THR A 170 -8.71 4.97 -15.98
N GLY A 171 -8.44 3.68 -15.71
CA GLY A 171 -9.44 2.68 -15.32
C GLY A 171 -9.76 2.65 -13.83
N GLY A 172 -9.08 3.47 -13.01
CA GLY A 172 -9.30 3.56 -11.57
C GLY A 172 -10.36 4.61 -11.22
N GLY A 173 -11.19 4.33 -10.20
CA GLY A 173 -12.10 5.31 -9.64
C GLY A 173 -11.38 6.26 -8.67
N GLU A 174 -12.08 7.32 -8.23
CA GLU A 174 -11.56 8.30 -7.26
C GLU A 174 -11.15 7.67 -5.92
N HIS A 175 -11.67 6.48 -5.60
CA HIS A 175 -11.34 5.75 -4.37
C HIS A 175 -9.86 5.35 -4.24
N PHE A 176 -9.09 5.35 -5.35
CA PHE A 176 -7.63 5.13 -5.31
C PHE A 176 -6.83 6.40 -5.61
N SER A 177 -7.46 7.58 -5.62
CA SER A 177 -6.78 8.84 -5.85
C SER A 177 -5.83 9.19 -4.69
N PHE A 178 -4.94 10.13 -4.92
CA PHE A 178 -3.80 10.46 -4.08
C PHE A 178 -4.16 10.65 -2.60
N PHE A 179 -5.17 11.45 -2.28
CA PHE A 179 -5.61 11.67 -0.88
C PHE A 179 -6.68 10.69 -0.40
N ASN A 180 -7.17 9.79 -1.26
CA ASN A 180 -8.03 8.69 -0.84
C ASN A 180 -7.26 7.40 -0.48
N GLN A 181 -5.94 7.39 -0.61
CA GLN A 181 -5.12 6.23 -0.24
C GLN A 181 -5.28 5.79 1.22
N PRO A 182 -5.47 6.68 2.23
CA PRO A 182 -5.81 6.30 3.60
C PRO A 182 -7.10 5.48 3.71
N VAL A 183 -8.16 5.87 2.99
CA VAL A 183 -9.43 5.15 2.96
C VAL A 183 -9.28 3.78 2.28
N ALA A 184 -8.50 3.71 1.20
CA ALA A 184 -8.18 2.44 0.54
C ALA A 184 -7.34 1.52 1.44
N ALA A 185 -6.44 2.08 2.26
CA ALA A 185 -5.70 1.33 3.26
C ALA A 185 -6.61 0.74 4.34
N GLU A 186 -7.57 1.52 4.84
CA GLU A 186 -8.57 1.04 5.80
C GLU A 186 -9.38 -0.13 5.24
N ALA A 187 -9.84 -0.03 4.00
CA ALA A 187 -10.56 -1.11 3.32
C ALA A 187 -9.70 -2.39 3.21
N ASN A 188 -8.40 -2.26 2.90
CA ASN A 188 -7.46 -3.37 2.90
C ASN A 188 -7.24 -3.94 4.30
N TYR A 189 -7.14 -3.10 5.32
CA TYR A 189 -7.02 -3.54 6.70
C TYR A 189 -8.28 -4.28 7.18
N GLN A 190 -9.47 -3.80 6.85
CA GLN A 190 -10.73 -4.48 7.15
C GLN A 190 -10.81 -5.87 6.50
N MET A 191 -10.32 -6.00 5.27
CA MET A 191 -10.22 -7.29 4.60
C MET A 191 -9.23 -8.23 5.28
N PHE A 192 -8.06 -7.71 5.69
CA PHE A 192 -7.07 -8.46 6.47
C PHE A 192 -7.62 -8.91 7.82
N TRP A 193 -8.24 -8.00 8.57
CA TRP A 193 -8.94 -8.29 9.82
C TRP A 193 -9.98 -9.41 9.65
N SER A 194 -10.83 -9.29 8.63
CA SER A 194 -11.85 -10.31 8.32
C SER A 194 -11.23 -11.67 8.01
N ALA A 195 -10.06 -11.69 7.37
CA ALA A 195 -9.35 -12.92 7.03
C ALA A 195 -8.78 -13.64 8.27
N LEU A 196 -8.43 -12.92 9.33
CA LEU A 196 -7.88 -13.51 10.55
C LEU A 196 -8.96 -14.08 11.50
N ARG A 197 -10.20 -13.59 11.44
CA ARG A 197 -11.29 -13.97 12.36
C ARG A 197 -11.56 -15.49 12.48
N PRO A 198 -11.57 -16.27 11.39
CA PRO A 198 -11.80 -17.71 11.49
C PRO A 198 -10.79 -18.44 12.37
N LEU A 199 -9.54 -17.94 12.43
CA LEU A 199 -8.48 -18.51 13.26
C LEU A 199 -8.67 -18.28 14.76
N LEU A 200 -9.52 -17.31 15.13
CA LEU A 200 -9.79 -16.88 16.50
C LEU A 200 -11.19 -17.28 16.97
N ALA A 201 -11.96 -18.04 16.19
CA ALA A 201 -13.37 -18.33 16.45
C ALA A 201 -13.64 -18.95 17.84
N GLY A 202 -12.65 -19.63 18.45
CA GLY A 202 -12.75 -20.21 19.80
C GLY A 202 -12.22 -19.32 20.93
N ASN A 203 -11.76 -18.07 20.64
CA ASN A 203 -11.11 -17.20 21.60
C ASN A 203 -11.75 -15.80 21.60
N ALA A 204 -12.75 -15.60 22.47
CA ALA A 204 -13.50 -14.35 22.54
C ALA A 204 -12.63 -13.13 22.91
N GLU A 205 -11.60 -13.30 23.76
CA GLU A 205 -10.69 -12.24 24.15
C GLU A 205 -9.81 -11.80 22.97
N ALA A 206 -9.24 -12.75 22.23
CA ALA A 206 -8.44 -12.45 21.05
C ALA A 206 -9.30 -11.78 19.95
N LEU A 207 -10.54 -12.22 19.76
CA LEU A 207 -11.49 -11.56 18.84
C LEU A 207 -11.77 -10.11 19.24
N ALA A 208 -12.01 -9.85 20.54
CA ALA A 208 -12.24 -8.49 21.02
C ALA A 208 -11.02 -7.58 20.79
N LYS A 209 -9.81 -8.07 21.05
CA LYS A 209 -8.55 -7.35 20.75
C LYS A 209 -8.40 -7.07 19.26
N LEU A 210 -8.71 -8.05 18.43
CA LEU A 210 -8.66 -7.90 16.97
C LEU A 210 -9.69 -6.86 16.47
N ASP A 211 -10.90 -6.84 17.05
CA ASP A 211 -11.94 -5.86 16.71
C ASP A 211 -11.53 -4.44 17.13
N GLN A 212 -10.93 -4.27 18.32
CA GLN A 212 -10.39 -2.97 18.77
C GLN A 212 -9.29 -2.44 17.82
N LEU A 213 -8.44 -3.31 17.28
CA LEU A 213 -7.42 -2.91 16.30
C LEU A 213 -8.05 -2.39 15.02
N ARG A 214 -9.13 -3.00 14.53
CA ARG A 214 -9.88 -2.53 13.38
C ARG A 214 -10.53 -1.17 13.67
N ASP A 215 -11.21 -1.04 14.79
CA ASP A 215 -11.95 0.18 15.14
C ASP A 215 -11.03 1.38 15.35
N GLY A 216 -9.79 1.15 15.83
CA GLY A 216 -8.75 2.17 15.98
C GLY A 216 -7.90 2.42 14.72
N PHE A 217 -8.29 1.93 13.52
CA PHE A 217 -7.49 2.12 12.33
C PHE A 217 -7.43 3.59 11.88
N ALA A 218 -8.58 4.27 11.85
CA ALA A 218 -8.66 5.66 11.42
C ALA A 218 -7.85 6.60 12.34
N GLU A 219 -7.86 6.34 13.64
CA GLU A 219 -7.04 7.08 14.63
C GLU A 219 -5.54 6.88 14.35
N ALA A 220 -5.10 5.62 14.22
CA ALA A 220 -3.71 5.30 13.90
C ALA A 220 -3.25 5.91 12.55
N MET A 221 -4.13 5.96 11.54
CA MET A 221 -3.83 6.60 10.26
C MET A 221 -3.70 8.11 10.42
N THR A 222 -4.55 8.72 11.22
CA THR A 222 -4.50 10.17 11.51
C THR A 222 -3.20 10.52 12.21
N GLU A 223 -2.80 9.78 13.24
CA GLU A 223 -1.54 9.97 13.96
C GLU A 223 -0.31 9.92 13.03
N GLU A 224 -0.27 8.94 12.13
CA GLU A 224 0.82 8.80 11.15
C GLU A 224 0.86 9.97 10.15
N LEU A 225 -0.31 10.43 9.69
CA LEU A 225 -0.40 11.59 8.79
C LEU A 225 0.01 12.89 9.50
N GLU A 226 -0.40 13.08 10.74
CA GLU A 226 -0.01 14.24 11.56
C GLU A 226 1.49 14.26 11.80
N ALA A 227 2.08 13.14 12.19
CA ALA A 227 3.52 13.00 12.36
C ALA A 227 4.29 13.27 11.05
N MET A 228 3.77 12.77 9.93
CA MET A 228 4.34 13.03 8.61
C MET A 228 4.28 14.52 8.25
N TRP A 229 3.14 15.20 8.45
CA TRP A 229 3.02 16.63 8.14
C TRP A 229 3.88 17.49 9.06
N ALA A 230 3.92 17.21 10.35
CA ALA A 230 4.81 17.90 11.28
C ALA A 230 6.27 17.79 10.84
N SER A 231 6.73 16.57 10.54
CA SER A 231 8.09 16.32 10.06
C SER A 231 8.38 17.01 8.72
N LYS A 232 7.42 16.97 7.78
CA LYS A 232 7.56 17.56 6.43
C LYS A 232 7.66 19.10 6.47
N LEU A 233 7.05 19.72 7.47
CA LEU A 233 7.07 21.18 7.70
C LEU A 233 8.13 21.64 8.71
N GLY A 234 8.88 20.70 9.32
CA GLY A 234 9.87 21.02 10.33
C GLY A 234 9.27 21.48 11.68
N LEU A 235 8.04 21.06 11.99
CA LEU A 235 7.32 21.40 13.20
C LEU A 235 7.52 20.32 14.28
N ALA A 236 7.50 20.74 15.54
CA ALA A 236 7.56 19.81 16.68
C ALA A 236 6.25 18.98 16.83
N SER A 237 5.13 19.56 16.44
CA SER A 237 3.81 18.92 16.36
C SER A 237 3.01 19.51 15.21
N VAL A 238 2.01 18.77 14.74
CA VAL A 238 1.16 19.26 13.64
C VAL A 238 0.34 20.48 14.10
N ASP A 239 0.21 21.44 13.19
CA ASP A 239 -0.80 22.49 13.25
C ASP A 239 -1.81 22.21 12.13
N ALA A 240 -2.97 21.69 12.52
CA ALA A 240 -3.99 21.23 11.56
C ALA A 240 -4.55 22.37 10.69
N GLU A 241 -4.71 23.57 11.25
CA GLU A 241 -5.19 24.73 10.47
C GLU A 241 -4.11 25.20 9.47
N LEU A 242 -2.85 25.24 9.89
CA LEU A 242 -1.74 25.55 8.99
C LEU A 242 -1.66 24.56 7.82
N VAL A 243 -1.75 23.26 8.10
CA VAL A 243 -1.72 22.23 7.05
C VAL A 243 -2.90 22.38 6.11
N LYS A 244 -4.09 22.62 6.62
CA LYS A 244 -5.30 22.83 5.84
C LYS A 244 -5.18 24.07 4.93
N GLU A 245 -4.73 25.22 5.45
CA GLU A 245 -4.51 26.44 4.68
C GLU A 245 -3.44 26.24 3.60
N LEU A 246 -2.34 25.55 3.94
CA LEU A 246 -1.29 25.19 2.97
C LEU A 246 -1.85 24.36 1.82
N LEU A 247 -2.60 23.30 2.12
CA LEU A 247 -3.19 22.43 1.10
C LEU A 247 -4.19 23.20 0.20
N GLN A 248 -5.00 24.08 0.78
CA GLN A 248 -5.91 24.95 0.00
C GLN A 248 -5.14 25.90 -0.92
N LEU A 249 -4.07 26.49 -0.44
CA LEU A 249 -3.20 27.34 -1.24
C LEU A 249 -2.55 26.56 -2.38
N MET A 250 -2.05 25.34 -2.09
CA MET A 250 -1.42 24.48 -3.10
C MET A 250 -2.39 24.08 -4.23
N VAL A 251 -3.66 23.81 -3.90
CA VAL A 251 -4.69 23.51 -4.91
C VAL A 251 -4.98 24.73 -5.78
N THR A 252 -5.11 25.93 -5.18
CA THR A 252 -5.48 27.14 -5.91
C THR A 252 -4.36 27.69 -6.78
N THR A 253 -3.11 27.56 -6.34
CA THR A 253 -1.92 28.06 -7.05
C THR A 253 -1.27 27.02 -7.97
N LYS A 254 -1.77 25.76 -7.95
CA LYS A 254 -1.26 24.65 -8.76
C LYS A 254 0.26 24.48 -8.66
N VAL A 255 0.76 24.36 -7.45
CA VAL A 255 2.19 24.22 -7.20
C VAL A 255 2.68 22.81 -7.51
N ASP A 256 3.94 22.69 -7.93
CA ASP A 256 4.64 21.42 -7.99
C ASP A 256 4.88 20.90 -6.56
N TYR A 257 4.32 19.71 -6.26
CA TYR A 257 4.33 19.11 -4.93
C TYR A 257 5.74 18.92 -4.40
N THR A 258 6.59 18.28 -5.18
CA THR A 258 7.97 17.96 -4.78
C THR A 258 8.82 19.23 -4.67
N MET A 259 8.73 20.11 -5.64
CA MET A 259 9.57 21.31 -5.69
C MET A 259 9.22 22.31 -4.60
N LEU A 260 7.95 22.42 -4.21
CA LEU A 260 7.53 23.26 -3.08
C LEU A 260 8.30 22.89 -1.81
N PHE A 261 8.24 21.62 -1.38
CA PHE A 261 8.87 21.17 -0.15
C PHE A 261 10.40 21.19 -0.23
N ARG A 262 10.98 20.91 -1.40
CA ARG A 262 12.42 21.08 -1.61
C ARG A 262 12.88 22.53 -1.48
N ARG A 263 12.09 23.48 -1.93
CA ARG A 263 12.40 24.91 -1.76
C ARG A 263 12.16 25.35 -0.33
N LEU A 264 11.11 24.88 0.32
CA LEU A 264 10.82 25.19 1.72
C LEU A 264 11.98 24.78 2.63
N SER A 265 12.64 23.65 2.38
CA SER A 265 13.81 23.18 3.14
C SER A 265 15.09 24.04 2.93
N GLN A 266 15.06 25.01 2.01
CA GLN A 266 16.16 25.93 1.73
C GLN A 266 15.96 27.30 2.37
N ILE A 267 14.81 27.54 3.01
CA ILE A 267 14.54 28.77 3.74
C ILE A 267 15.30 28.70 5.06
N PRO A 268 16.14 29.71 5.37
CA PRO A 268 16.96 29.72 6.60
C PRO A 268 16.14 29.85 7.87
#